data_bbc159475ad77863d3e372d88c5bf759
#
_entry.id   bbc159475ad77863d3e372d88c5bf759
#
_cell.length_a   1.000
_cell.length_b   1.000
_cell.length_c   1.000
_cell.angle_alpha   90.00
_cell.angle_beta   90.00
_cell.angle_gamma   90.00
#
_symmetry.space_group_name_H-M   'P 1'
#
loop_
_entity.id
_entity.type
_entity.pdbx_description
1 polymer ?
#
loop_
_entity_poly.entity_id
_entity_poly.type
_entity_poly.pdbx_seq_one_letter_code
_entity_poly.pdbx_strand_id
1 'polypeptide(L)'
;DHPEVVDAHDLRTREAGPVRFVQMHLELRPDMPLLRAHAIADQVALEVKRAFPGADVIIHQDPAGLPEADREPWRQDGEPDPSE
;
A
#
# COMPACT_ATOMS: atom_id res chain seq x y z
N ASP A 1 -2.95 1.01 15.38
CA ASP A 1 -3.98 2.02 15.29
C ASP A 1 -3.40 3.37 14.89
N HIS A 2 -3.82 3.87 13.74
CA HIS A 2 -3.23 5.07 13.16
C HIS A 2 -4.36 6.02 12.76
N PRO A 3 -4.62 7.04 13.55
CA PRO A 3 -5.75 7.93 13.26
C PRO A 3 -5.61 8.69 11.94
N GLU A 4 -4.41 8.77 11.39
CA GLU A 4 -4.19 9.45 10.13
C GLU A 4 -4.46 8.58 8.92
N VAL A 5 -4.69 7.29 9.14
CA VAL A 5 -5.03 6.38 8.05
C VAL A 5 -6.53 6.39 7.88
N VAL A 6 -6.98 6.72 6.66
CA VAL A 6 -8.39 6.75 6.36
C VAL A 6 -8.93 5.33 6.24
N ASP A 7 -8.18 4.48 5.57
CA ASP A 7 -8.60 3.10 5.37
C ASP A 7 -7.38 2.25 5.06
N ALA A 8 -7.49 0.97 5.37
CA ALA A 8 -6.48 -0.02 5.03
C ALA A 8 -7.22 -1.19 4.42
N HIS A 9 -6.87 -1.57 3.20
CA HIS A 9 -7.63 -2.58 2.50
C HIS A 9 -6.75 -3.38 1.56
N ASP A 10 -7.36 -4.40 0.96
CA ASP A 10 -6.75 -5.20 -0.09
C ASP A 10 -5.48 -5.88 0.41
N LEU A 11 -5.55 -6.43 1.61
CA LEU A 11 -4.43 -7.19 2.15
C LEU A 11 -4.30 -8.48 1.35
N ARG A 12 -3.12 -8.72 0.81
CA ARG A 12 -2.84 -9.91 0.03
C ARG A 12 -1.56 -10.54 0.48
N THR A 13 -1.53 -11.85 0.50
CA THR A 13 -0.33 -12.61 0.84
C THR A 13 -0.01 -13.56 -0.29
N ARG A 14 1.28 -13.72 -0.55
CA ARG A 14 1.74 -14.68 -1.54
C ARG A 14 2.99 -15.35 -1.02
N GLU A 15 3.22 -16.55 -1.51
CA GLU A 15 4.44 -17.27 -1.19
C GLU A 15 5.16 -17.63 -2.46
N ALA A 16 6.48 -17.45 -2.44
CA ALA A 16 7.33 -17.84 -3.55
C ALA A 16 8.52 -18.56 -2.94
N GLY A 17 8.47 -19.91 -2.99
CA GLY A 17 9.47 -20.71 -2.30
C GLY A 17 9.42 -20.44 -0.80
N PRO A 18 10.55 -20.15 -0.19
CA PRO A 18 10.56 -19.86 1.25
C PRO A 18 10.16 -18.44 1.60
N VAL A 19 9.93 -17.59 0.60
CA VAL A 19 9.65 -16.17 0.84
C VAL A 19 8.16 -15.93 0.84
N ARG A 20 7.70 -15.19 1.85
CA ARG A 20 6.31 -14.76 1.94
C ARG A 20 6.24 -13.26 1.67
N PHE A 21 5.32 -12.88 0.83
CA PHE A 21 5.08 -11.47 0.51
C PHE A 21 3.74 -11.05 1.10
N VAL A 22 3.72 -9.91 1.76
CA VAL A 22 2.49 -9.31 2.27
C VAL A 22 2.35 -7.93 1.65
N GLN A 23 1.21 -7.67 1.07
CA GLN A 23 0.95 -6.43 0.35
C GLN A 23 -0.38 -5.87 0.81
N MET A 24 -0.44 -4.55 0.98
CA MET A 24 -1.68 -3.91 1.35
C MET A 24 -1.69 -2.47 0.87
N HIS A 25 -2.88 -1.89 0.85
CA HIS A 25 -3.09 -0.50 0.47
C HIS A 25 -3.51 0.31 1.68
N LEU A 26 -2.88 1.47 1.85
CA LEU A 26 -3.28 2.44 2.87
C LEU A 26 -3.83 3.66 2.17
N GLU A 27 -5.01 4.09 2.57
CA GLU A 27 -5.58 5.35 2.09
C GLU A 27 -5.27 6.43 3.09
N LEU A 28 -4.59 7.46 2.64
CA LEU A 28 -4.19 8.58 3.46
C LEU A 28 -4.81 9.85 2.90
N ARG A 29 -4.92 10.88 3.74
CA ARG A 29 -5.46 12.14 3.26
C ARG A 29 -4.58 12.67 2.13
N PRO A 30 -5.19 13.15 1.04
CA PRO A 30 -4.41 13.58 -0.13
C PRO A 30 -3.54 14.81 0.14
N ASP A 31 -3.85 15.58 1.17
CA ASP A 31 -3.08 16.78 1.50
C ASP A 31 -1.95 16.49 2.50
N MET A 32 -1.72 15.24 2.82
CA MET A 32 -0.70 14.87 3.79
C MET A 32 0.70 15.07 3.19
N PRO A 33 1.62 15.68 3.94
CA PRO A 33 2.99 15.79 3.45
C PRO A 33 3.61 14.43 3.18
N LEU A 34 4.43 14.36 2.14
CA LEU A 34 5.03 13.11 1.72
C LEU A 34 5.84 12.45 2.83
N LEU A 35 6.62 13.25 3.56
CA LEU A 35 7.42 12.68 4.65
C LEU A 35 6.55 12.06 5.72
N ARG A 36 5.40 12.67 6.00
CA ARG A 36 4.49 12.11 6.99
C ARG A 36 3.86 10.82 6.48
N ALA A 37 3.43 10.82 5.23
CA ALA A 37 2.85 9.63 4.64
C ALA A 37 3.84 8.47 4.66
N HIS A 38 5.10 8.76 4.34
CA HIS A 38 6.14 7.75 4.35
C HIS A 38 6.37 7.19 5.75
N ALA A 39 6.38 8.05 6.75
CA ALA A 39 6.58 7.61 8.13
C ALA A 39 5.45 6.69 8.59
N ILE A 40 4.22 7.01 8.21
CA ILE A 40 3.08 6.17 8.55
C ILE A 40 3.19 4.82 7.87
N ALA A 41 3.54 4.81 6.59
CA ALA A 41 3.68 3.55 5.87
C ALA A 41 4.78 2.68 6.48
N ASP A 42 5.89 3.29 6.88
CA ASP A 42 6.97 2.55 7.52
C ASP A 42 6.51 1.94 8.85
N GLN A 43 5.74 2.69 9.61
CA GLN A 43 5.24 2.20 10.89
C GLN A 43 4.29 1.02 10.68
N VAL A 44 3.40 1.14 9.71
CA VAL A 44 2.47 0.05 9.39
C VAL A 44 3.23 -1.16 8.89
N ALA A 45 4.24 -0.95 8.04
CA ALA A 45 5.04 -2.07 7.55
C ALA A 45 5.71 -2.82 8.69
N LEU A 46 6.21 -2.08 9.69
CA LEU A 46 6.84 -2.71 10.84
C LEU A 46 5.83 -3.55 11.62
N GLU A 47 4.62 -3.05 11.79
CA GLU A 47 3.58 -3.79 12.49
C GLU A 47 3.21 -5.06 11.73
N VAL A 48 3.11 -4.97 10.40
CA VAL A 48 2.80 -6.13 9.58
C VAL A 48 3.93 -7.16 9.67
N LYS A 49 5.18 -6.70 9.65
CA LYS A 49 6.31 -7.61 9.77
C LYS A 49 6.31 -8.33 11.11
N ARG A 50 5.87 -7.68 12.16
CA ARG A 50 5.76 -8.34 13.46
C ARG A 50 4.71 -9.43 13.46
N ALA A 51 3.63 -9.21 12.71
CA ALA A 51 2.57 -10.22 12.59
C ALA A 51 2.97 -11.36 11.66
N PHE A 52 3.84 -11.10 10.69
CA PHE A 52 4.28 -12.09 9.71
C PHE A 52 5.81 -12.09 9.68
N PRO A 53 6.46 -12.68 10.69
CA PRO A 53 7.93 -12.65 10.76
C PRO A 53 8.56 -13.25 9.52
N GLY A 54 9.57 -12.57 9.00
CA GLY A 54 10.29 -13.02 7.82
C GLY A 54 9.64 -12.66 6.50
N ALA A 55 8.48 -11.98 6.52
CA ALA A 55 7.80 -11.61 5.29
C ALA A 55 8.40 -10.34 4.70
N ASP A 56 8.35 -10.25 3.37
CA ASP A 56 8.58 -9.00 2.66
C ASP A 56 7.27 -8.26 2.61
N VAL A 57 7.28 -7.01 3.06
CA VAL A 57 6.05 -6.22 3.19
C VAL A 57 6.10 -5.07 2.21
N ILE A 58 5.02 -4.93 1.44
CA ILE A 58 4.87 -3.85 0.47
C ILE A 58 3.61 -3.09 0.84
N ILE A 59 3.76 -1.79 1.09
CA ILE A 59 2.64 -0.93 1.42
C ILE A 59 2.44 0.07 0.29
N HIS A 60 1.25 0.05 -0.31
CA HIS A 60 0.87 1.03 -1.32
C HIS A 60 0.15 2.17 -0.64
N GLN A 61 0.60 3.38 -0.87
CA GLN A 61 0.00 4.57 -0.28
C GLN A 61 -0.89 5.22 -1.31
N ASP A 62 -2.18 5.26 -1.01
CA ASP A 62 -3.18 5.78 -1.93
C ASP A 62 -3.81 7.03 -1.35
N PRO A 63 -4.03 8.07 -2.16
CA PRO A 63 -4.79 9.23 -1.68
C PRO A 63 -6.25 8.85 -1.49
N ALA A 64 -6.78 9.20 -0.32
CA ALA A 64 -8.19 8.91 -0.04
C ALA A 64 -9.09 9.80 -0.87
N GLY A 65 -10.26 9.28 -1.21
CA GLY A 65 -11.27 10.06 -1.90
C GLY A 65 -11.11 10.10 -3.41
N LEU A 66 -10.06 9.47 -3.96
CA LEU A 66 -9.90 9.44 -5.40
C LEU A 66 -10.42 8.12 -5.97
N PRO A 67 -10.87 8.13 -7.22
CA PRO A 67 -11.21 6.88 -7.89
C PRO A 67 -10.02 5.95 -7.91
N GLU A 68 -10.30 4.66 -7.91
CA GLU A 68 -9.23 3.68 -7.85
C GLU A 68 -8.24 3.83 -9.00
N ALA A 69 -8.74 4.17 -10.18
CA ALA A 69 -7.88 4.36 -11.33
C ALA A 69 -6.87 5.49 -11.12
N ASP A 70 -7.25 6.50 -10.34
CA ASP A 70 -6.36 7.63 -10.07
C ASP A 70 -5.37 7.34 -8.97
N ARG A 71 -5.67 6.36 -8.12
CA ARG A 71 -4.75 5.99 -7.04
C ARG A 71 -3.56 5.22 -7.55
N GLU A 72 -3.73 4.56 -8.69
CA GLU A 72 -2.65 3.79 -9.30
C GLU A 72 -2.48 4.26 -10.73
N PRO A 73 -1.86 5.40 -10.92
CA PRO A 73 -1.77 5.99 -12.26
C PRO A 73 -1.05 5.12 -13.28
N TRP A 74 -0.21 4.19 -12.83
CA TRP A 74 0.46 3.28 -13.73
C TRP A 74 -0.48 2.19 -14.27
N ARG A 75 -1.72 2.16 -13.80
CA ARG A 75 -2.70 1.18 -14.20
C ARG A 75 -3.96 1.89 -14.66
N GLN A 76 -3.86 2.72 -15.62
CA GLN A 76 -5.02 3.50 -16.06
C GLN A 76 -6.04 2.61 -16.74
N ASP A 77 -7.31 2.93 -16.51
CA ASP A 77 -8.39 2.18 -17.12
C ASP A 77 -8.32 2.30 -18.63
N GLY A 78 -8.53 1.17 -19.28
CA GLY A 78 -8.50 1.15 -20.73
C GLY A 78 -7.14 1.37 -21.30
N GLU A 79 -6.17 1.57 -20.48
CA GLU A 79 -4.83 1.74 -20.96
C GLU A 79 -4.22 0.39 -21.28
N PRO A 80 -3.59 0.28 -22.42
CA PRO A 80 -2.91 -0.97 -22.73
C PRO A 80 -1.75 -1.17 -21.80
N ASP A 81 -1.23 -2.37 -21.85
CA ASP A 81 -0.05 -2.74 -21.10
C ASP A 81 1.01 -1.66 -21.26
N PRO A 82 1.63 -1.21 -20.17
CA PRO A 82 2.67 -0.18 -20.28
C PRO A 82 3.85 -0.60 -21.13
N SER A 83 3.96 -1.88 -21.45
CA SER A 83 5.03 -2.33 -22.34
C SER A 83 4.78 -1.97 -23.79
N GLU A 84 3.63 -1.48 -24.13
CA GLU A 84 3.34 -1.10 -25.51
C GLU A 84 3.88 0.25 -25.89
#